data_93491d32c334c0e7e115674e4e788ded
#
_entry.id   93491d32c334c0e7e115674e4e788ded
#
_cell.length_a   1.000
_cell.length_b   1.000
_cell.length_c   1.000
_cell.angle_alpha   90.00
_cell.angle_beta   90.00
_cell.angle_gamma   90.00
#
_symmetry.space_group_name_H-M   'P 1'
#
loop_
_entity.id
_entity.type
_entity.pdbx_description
1 polymer ?
#
loop_
_entity_poly.entity_id
_entity_poly.type
_entity_poly.pdbx_seq_one_letter_code
_entity_poly.pdbx_strand_id
1 'polypeptide(L)' 'MKIMYEVSTLLQDKEPILKNFTKVAQYRNRLNAELRVKKDINKGYRSQIFEREVNDEC' A
#
# COMPACT_ATOMS: atom_id res chain seq x y z
N MET A 1 -0.95 17.10 11.75
CA MET A 1 -0.37 16.11 10.82
C MET A 1 -1.40 15.06 10.45
N LYS A 2 -1.40 14.69 9.22
CA LYS A 2 -2.24 13.58 8.74
C LYS A 2 -1.37 12.40 8.42
N ILE A 3 -1.92 11.22 8.61
CA ILE A 3 -1.27 9.98 8.22
C ILE A 3 -1.97 9.44 6.99
N MET A 4 -1.19 9.13 5.97
CA MET A 4 -1.66 8.48 4.77
C MET A 4 -1.15 7.05 4.75
N TYR A 5 -1.97 6.16 4.27
CA TYR A 5 -1.62 4.76 4.14
C TYR A 5 -1.41 4.45 2.66
N GLU A 6 -0.20 4.09 2.31
CA GLU A 6 0.13 3.73 0.93
C GLU A 6 0.15 2.23 0.80
N VAL A 7 -0.60 1.72 -0.16
CA VAL A 7 -0.60 0.30 -0.48
C VAL A 7 0.35 0.07 -1.64
N SER A 8 1.32 -0.81 -1.44
CA SER A 8 2.27 -1.21 -2.47
C SER A 8 2.11 -2.69 -2.74
N THR A 9 2.14 -3.06 -4.01
CA THR A 9 1.90 -4.43 -4.45
C THR A 9 3.08 -4.94 -5.26
N LEU A 10 3.46 -6.18 -5.01
CA LEU A 10 4.49 -6.88 -5.75
C LEU A 10 3.84 -7.87 -6.71
N LEU A 11 4.22 -7.77 -7.99
CA LEU A 11 3.76 -8.71 -8.99
C LEU A 11 4.38 -10.08 -8.76
N GLN A 12 3.68 -11.13 -9.21
CA GLN A 12 4.01 -12.51 -8.88
C GLN A 12 5.40 -12.95 -9.33
N ASP A 13 5.87 -12.42 -10.44
CA ASP A 13 7.15 -12.83 -11.05
C ASP A 13 8.32 -11.95 -10.63
N LYS A 14 8.12 -11.07 -9.66
CA LYS A 14 9.17 -10.18 -9.18
C LYS A 14 9.72 -10.65 -7.84
N GLU A 15 10.99 -10.35 -7.60
CA GLU A 15 11.61 -10.63 -6.31
C GLU A 15 11.03 -9.75 -5.21
N PRO A 16 10.89 -10.27 -3.97
CA PRO A 16 10.27 -9.51 -2.88
C PRO A 16 11.25 -8.49 -2.27
N ILE A 17 11.75 -7.59 -3.09
CA ILE A 17 12.57 -6.47 -2.65
C ILE A 17 11.81 -5.16 -2.84
N LEU A 18 12.11 -4.20 -2.00
CA LEU A 18 11.33 -2.97 -1.90
C LEU A 18 11.16 -2.25 -3.25
N LYS A 19 12.20 -2.22 -4.07
CA LYS A 19 12.15 -1.53 -5.35
C LYS A 19 11.17 -2.14 -6.35
N ASN A 20 10.79 -3.41 -6.14
CA ASN A 20 9.86 -4.11 -7.02
C ASN A 20 8.41 -3.92 -6.60
N PHE A 21 8.17 -3.37 -5.42
CA PHE A 21 6.83 -3.01 -4.99
C PHE A 21 6.41 -1.72 -5.66
N THR A 22 5.23 -1.73 -6.26
CA THR A 22 4.67 -0.57 -6.93
C THR A 22 3.53 0.00 -6.08
N LYS A 23 3.59 1.30 -5.83
CA LYS A 23 2.50 1.98 -5.14
C LYS A 23 1.27 1.97 -6.03
N VAL A 24 0.19 1.37 -5.54
CA VAL A 24 -1.04 1.24 -6.32
C VAL A 24 -2.16 2.13 -5.82
N ALA A 25 -2.12 2.55 -4.54
CA ALA A 25 -3.18 3.37 -3.98
C ALA A 25 -2.71 4.09 -2.73
N GLN A 26 -3.41 5.17 -2.40
CA GLN A 26 -3.26 5.87 -1.14
C GLN A 26 -4.62 6.01 -0.49
N TYR A 27 -4.66 5.85 0.83
CA TYR A 27 -5.90 5.94 1.59
C TYR A 27 -5.68 6.78 2.84
N ARG A 28 -6.68 7.53 3.22
CA ARG A 28 -6.68 8.26 4.49
C ARG A 28 -7.10 7.36 5.64
N ASN A 29 -7.88 6.34 5.34
CA ASN A 29 -8.42 5.41 6.33
C ASN A 29 -7.67 4.08 6.23
N ARG A 30 -7.08 3.64 7.36
CA ARG A 30 -6.33 2.39 7.40
C ARG A 30 -7.20 1.20 7.00
N LEU A 31 -8.46 1.20 7.40
CA LEU A 31 -9.36 0.11 7.08
C LEU A 31 -9.49 -0.08 5.57
N ASN A 32 -9.60 1.01 4.84
CA ASN A 32 -9.68 0.97 3.38
C ASN A 32 -8.38 0.43 2.77
N ALA A 33 -7.24 0.80 3.33
CA ALA A 33 -5.95 0.27 2.88
C ALA A 33 -5.86 -1.23 3.13
N GLU A 34 -6.33 -1.70 4.29
CA GLU A 34 -6.35 -3.12 4.62
C GLU A 34 -7.25 -3.92 3.67
N LEU A 35 -8.39 -3.36 3.30
CA LEU A 35 -9.28 -4.00 2.34
C LEU A 35 -8.61 -4.15 0.97
N ARG A 36 -7.86 -3.15 0.56
CA ARG A 36 -7.10 -3.24 -0.69
C ARG A 36 -6.03 -4.32 -0.63
N VAL A 37 -5.32 -4.41 0.50
CA VAL A 37 -4.30 -5.44 0.69
C VAL A 37 -4.94 -6.83 0.60
N LYS A 38 -6.06 -7.04 1.27
CA LYS A 38 -6.77 -8.33 1.20
C LYS A 38 -7.16 -8.68 -0.23
N LYS A 39 -7.65 -7.71 -0.98
CA LYS A 39 -8.03 -7.91 -2.37
C LYS A 39 -6.83 -8.33 -3.21
N ASP A 40 -5.69 -7.69 -3.02
CA ASP A 40 -4.47 -8.01 -3.76
C ASP A 40 -3.95 -9.40 -3.40
N ILE A 41 -3.97 -9.76 -2.11
CA ILE A 41 -3.55 -11.07 -1.64
C ILE A 41 -4.45 -12.16 -2.23
N ASN A 42 -5.75 -11.93 -2.30
CA ASN A 42 -6.68 -12.87 -2.90
C ASN A 42 -6.41 -13.11 -4.38
N LYS A 43 -5.80 -12.12 -5.05
CA LYS A 43 -5.39 -12.27 -6.45
C LYS A 43 -4.04 -12.95 -6.62
N GLY A 44 -3.38 -13.27 -5.51
CA GLY A 44 -2.07 -13.92 -5.53
C GLY A 44 -0.89 -12.95 -5.51
N TYR A 45 -1.12 -11.67 -5.28
CA TYR A 45 -0.06 -10.68 -5.16
C TYR A 45 0.40 -10.54 -3.72
N ARG A 46 1.63 -10.09 -3.54
CA ARG A 46 2.10 -9.64 -2.23
C ARG A 46 1.80 -8.16 -2.11
N SER A 47 1.28 -7.76 -0.95
CA SER A 47 0.88 -6.39 -0.74
C SER A 47 1.28 -5.93 0.66
N GLN A 48 1.67 -4.67 0.78
CA GLN A 48 2.09 -4.08 2.05
C GLN A 48 1.47 -2.69 2.20
N ILE A 49 1.28 -2.31 3.46
CA ILE A 49 0.81 -0.97 3.81
C ILE A 49 1.99 -0.21 4.43
N PHE A 50 2.26 0.98 3.93
CA PHE A 50 3.23 1.90 4.50
C PHE A 50 2.51 3.11 5.05
N GLU A 51 2.79 3.46 6.29
CA GLU A 51 2.29 4.69 6.88
C GLU A 51 3.21 5.84 6.50
N ARG A 52 2.63 6.94 6.08
CA ARG A 52 3.38 8.13 5.70
C ARG A 52 2.74 9.34 6.34
N GLU A 53 3.56 10.13 7.01
CA GLU A 53 3.12 11.41 7.53
C GLU A 53 3.08 12.42 6.41
N VAL A 54 1.97 13.13 6.31
CA VAL A 54 1.76 14.17 5.32
C VAL A 54 1.55 15.48 6.05
N ASN A 55 2.27 16.50 5.64
CA ASN A 55 2.09 17.83 6.18
C ASN A 55 0.71 18.36 5.75
N ASP A 56 -0.06 18.79 6.74
CA ASP A 56 -1.44 19.20 6.55
C ASP A 56 -1.59 20.70 6.32
N GLU A 57 -0.51 21.40 6.08
CA GLU A 57 -0.55 22.83 5.84
C GLU A 57 -1.20 23.16 4.51
N CYS A 58 -2.16 24.05 4.58
CA CYS A 58 -2.81 24.59 3.38
C CYS A 58 -1.97 25.69 2.76
#